data_486ebc3c3123722d4bf3bf16ff03686a
#
_entry.id   486ebc3c3123722d4bf3bf16ff03686a
#
_cell.length_a   1.000
_cell.length_b   1.000
_cell.length_c   1.000
_cell.angle_alpha   90.00
_cell.angle_beta   90.00
_cell.angle_gamma   90.00
#
_symmetry.space_group_name_H-M   'P 1'
#
loop_
_entity.id
_entity.type
_entity.pdbx_description
1 polymer ?
#
loop_
_entity_poly.entity_id
_entity_poly.type
_entity_poly.pdbx_seq_one_letter_code
_entity_poly.pdbx_strand_id
1 'polypeptide(L)'
;MYILQISDLHIAHDTHMNTLKEKLNSLVTMLEQHISENSSIACCILGDIVEKGDADCYQWAKELITDFLEKLQIYLKNGQLKLFMVPGNHDLCNNENGDKTLDCFNKFLDSLHSYSSCSFYSDQNMVQECDFCGYHFISSSSVKAPNHKYGELAYDQLTKCHTPHNTVMLMHHSLISSDNDDNAVIRNGYALQKFLEDHSIIALLHGHTHGCKRYTVGRDCQVIGVGPMFKSVPDISNQCNLINISGSKVSKITTFTYQADRKVWDSIQTYLREENNNYYGESLYELYERILEDAKSDSLLPNLRFQVKQTFEEFEQEIQSSFSSYLNNAKEWQSFSRPESLDYTHGELMCTDDTQWHDFAIRKLQENPTNKRTIIPLITKEASFQSGDNKLVSFDVVQFGFMNDLKEDLYITVYMRALEVRHFLPINLCETYLMAKKLKEKISTIQKVTVCFFVFRAEQKSNYGCYRKAKIDLLSESALCKKLSQRDFPTIKILLQEKTEMADTVVDKKWLQNLERAVLEFYEEDNKDDVLRKINQSLYLLTTLEKARFHCSDYSRTQSEETRFSVALKELIKLFP
;
A
#
# COMPACT_ATOMS: atom_id res chain seq x y z
N MET A 1 4.92 -12.41 4.64
CA MET A 1 5.05 -13.77 4.04
C MET A 1 4.44 -13.76 2.65
N TYR A 2 4.98 -14.54 1.73
CA TYR A 2 4.42 -14.71 0.39
C TYR A 2 3.86 -16.12 0.20
N ILE A 3 2.78 -16.23 -0.60
CA ILE A 3 2.29 -17.51 -1.12
C ILE A 3 2.47 -17.48 -2.63
N LEU A 4 3.15 -18.47 -3.18
CA LEU A 4 3.21 -18.72 -4.61
C LEU A 4 2.14 -19.76 -4.95
N GLN A 5 1.08 -19.33 -5.62
CA GLN A 5 -0.05 -20.17 -6.03
C GLN A 5 0.13 -20.64 -7.47
N ILE A 6 0.19 -21.94 -7.65
CA ILE A 6 0.33 -22.64 -8.94
C ILE A 6 -0.76 -23.71 -9.00
N SER A 7 -1.30 -23.99 -10.19
CA SER A 7 -2.29 -25.05 -10.41
C SER A 7 -2.25 -25.55 -11.84
N ASP A 8 -2.89 -26.70 -12.07
CA ASP A 8 -3.22 -27.22 -13.41
C ASP A 8 -1.98 -27.34 -14.33
N LEU A 9 -0.99 -28.15 -13.88
CA LEU A 9 0.24 -28.43 -14.64
C LEU A 9 -0.03 -29.34 -15.82
N HIS A 10 -0.90 -30.34 -15.67
CA HIS A 10 -1.32 -31.30 -16.68
C HIS A 10 -0.17 -31.93 -17.47
N ILE A 11 0.85 -32.40 -16.77
CA ILE A 11 2.01 -33.06 -17.40
C ILE A 11 1.54 -34.39 -18.01
N ALA A 12 1.82 -34.60 -19.30
CA ALA A 12 1.43 -35.74 -20.10
C ALA A 12 2.63 -36.27 -20.91
N HIS A 13 2.51 -37.44 -21.51
CA HIS A 13 3.59 -38.08 -22.30
C HIS A 13 4.06 -37.28 -23.53
N ASP A 14 3.20 -36.43 -24.10
CA ASP A 14 3.52 -35.53 -25.21
C ASP A 14 4.04 -34.16 -24.76
N THR A 15 4.21 -33.96 -23.45
CA THR A 15 4.67 -32.69 -22.91
C THR A 15 6.15 -32.43 -23.23
N HIS A 16 6.44 -31.26 -23.77
CA HIS A 16 7.79 -30.79 -24.03
C HIS A 16 8.48 -30.29 -22.74
N MET A 17 9.08 -31.21 -21.98
CA MET A 17 9.69 -30.95 -20.65
C MET A 17 10.71 -29.81 -20.66
N ASN A 18 11.51 -29.65 -21.71
CA ASN A 18 12.46 -28.54 -21.82
C ASN A 18 11.76 -27.18 -21.84
N THR A 19 10.62 -27.08 -22.52
CA THR A 19 9.83 -25.83 -22.57
C THR A 19 9.25 -25.50 -21.19
N LEU A 20 8.79 -26.51 -20.45
CA LEU A 20 8.30 -26.29 -19.08
C LEU A 20 9.42 -25.85 -18.15
N LYS A 21 10.60 -26.47 -18.27
CA LYS A 21 11.78 -26.09 -17.51
C LYS A 21 12.21 -24.64 -17.78
N GLU A 22 12.21 -24.23 -19.05
CA GLU A 22 12.48 -22.84 -19.45
C GLU A 22 11.46 -21.87 -18.82
N LYS A 23 10.16 -22.20 -18.85
CA LYS A 23 9.11 -21.39 -18.21
C LYS A 23 9.33 -21.22 -16.71
N LEU A 24 9.60 -22.30 -15.98
CA LEU A 24 9.85 -22.24 -14.54
C LEU A 24 11.13 -21.46 -14.22
N ASN A 25 12.20 -21.61 -15.00
CA ASN A 25 13.42 -20.84 -14.83
C ASN A 25 13.18 -19.34 -15.01
N SER A 26 12.43 -18.96 -16.04
CA SER A 26 12.06 -17.56 -16.27
C SER A 26 11.13 -17.02 -15.15
N LEU A 27 10.30 -17.89 -14.55
CA LEU A 27 9.48 -17.51 -13.39
C LEU A 27 10.35 -17.23 -12.17
N VAL A 28 11.38 -18.03 -11.87
CA VAL A 28 12.32 -17.75 -10.76
C VAL A 28 12.93 -16.37 -10.94
N THR A 29 13.44 -16.05 -12.14
CA THR A 29 14.02 -14.74 -12.44
C THR A 29 13.00 -13.59 -12.25
N MET A 30 11.73 -13.82 -12.57
CA MET A 30 10.67 -12.85 -12.34
C MET A 30 10.36 -12.70 -10.84
N LEU A 31 10.31 -13.80 -10.09
CA LEU A 31 10.09 -13.78 -8.63
C LEU A 31 11.18 -12.99 -7.90
N GLU A 32 12.45 -13.12 -8.31
CA GLU A 32 13.59 -12.37 -7.75
C GLU A 32 13.41 -10.84 -7.83
N GLN A 33 12.60 -10.35 -8.77
CA GLN A 33 12.28 -8.93 -8.90
C GLN A 33 11.18 -8.45 -7.94
N HIS A 34 10.40 -9.39 -7.37
CA HIS A 34 9.21 -9.09 -6.56
C HIS A 34 9.34 -9.46 -5.09
N ILE A 35 10.32 -10.27 -4.73
CA ILE A 35 10.57 -10.74 -3.37
C ILE A 35 12.02 -10.48 -2.97
N SER A 36 12.30 -10.35 -1.69
CA SER A 36 13.68 -10.25 -1.19
C SER A 36 14.24 -11.63 -0.85
N GLU A 37 15.56 -11.77 -0.85
CA GLU A 37 16.29 -12.99 -0.46
C GLU A 37 16.03 -13.46 0.99
N ASN A 38 15.46 -12.58 1.82
CA ASN A 38 15.08 -12.88 3.21
C ASN A 38 13.58 -13.23 3.35
N SER A 39 12.85 -13.31 2.25
CA SER A 39 11.41 -13.59 2.27
C SER A 39 11.13 -15.07 2.55
N SER A 40 10.03 -15.35 3.25
CA SER A 40 9.51 -16.73 3.39
C SER A 40 8.36 -16.95 2.40
N ILE A 41 8.39 -18.11 1.72
CA ILE A 41 7.44 -18.47 0.66
C ILE A 41 6.77 -19.83 0.98
N ALA A 42 5.43 -19.82 0.99
CA ALA A 42 4.62 -21.02 0.88
C ALA A 42 4.33 -21.29 -0.60
N CYS A 43 4.97 -22.31 -1.19
CA CYS A 43 4.66 -22.72 -2.56
C CYS A 43 3.44 -23.66 -2.52
N CYS A 44 2.31 -23.21 -3.06
CA CYS A 44 1.04 -23.95 -3.04
C CYS A 44 0.73 -24.46 -4.45
N ILE A 45 0.76 -25.79 -4.65
CA ILE A 45 0.38 -26.44 -5.91
C ILE A 45 -1.00 -27.07 -5.72
N LEU A 46 -1.99 -26.54 -6.47
CA LEU A 46 -3.41 -26.80 -6.21
C LEU A 46 -4.02 -27.83 -7.16
N GLY A 47 -3.33 -28.95 -7.35
CA GLY A 47 -3.82 -30.12 -8.06
C GLY A 47 -3.66 -30.09 -9.58
N ASP A 48 -4.12 -31.18 -10.21
CA ASP A 48 -3.96 -31.49 -11.62
C ASP A 48 -2.47 -31.41 -12.06
N ILE A 49 -1.62 -32.12 -11.30
CA ILE A 49 -0.18 -32.21 -11.56
C ILE A 49 0.07 -32.91 -12.89
N VAL A 50 -0.64 -34.01 -13.11
CA VAL A 50 -0.56 -34.80 -14.34
C VAL A 50 -1.92 -34.92 -15.02
N GLU A 51 -1.95 -35.27 -16.31
CA GLU A 51 -3.19 -35.34 -17.08
C GLU A 51 -4.06 -36.57 -16.75
N LYS A 52 -3.46 -37.71 -16.30
CA LYS A 52 -4.18 -38.97 -16.10
C LYS A 52 -3.70 -39.82 -14.92
N GLY A 53 -3.11 -39.24 -13.90
CA GLY A 53 -2.61 -40.02 -12.74
C GLY A 53 -1.52 -41.02 -13.08
N ASP A 54 -0.74 -40.79 -14.15
CA ASP A 54 0.27 -41.68 -14.67
C ASP A 54 1.61 -41.60 -13.90
N ALA A 55 2.19 -42.73 -13.54
CA ALA A 55 3.39 -42.83 -12.71
C ALA A 55 4.62 -42.19 -13.40
N ASP A 56 4.79 -42.37 -14.71
CA ASP A 56 5.93 -41.82 -15.47
C ASP A 56 5.81 -40.30 -15.53
N CYS A 57 4.59 -39.78 -15.72
CA CYS A 57 4.33 -38.33 -15.71
C CYS A 57 4.63 -37.73 -14.33
N TYR A 58 4.36 -38.45 -13.24
CA TYR A 58 4.75 -38.01 -11.89
C TYR A 58 6.26 -37.97 -11.68
N GLN A 59 7.01 -38.89 -12.30
CA GLN A 59 8.47 -38.84 -12.23
C GLN A 59 9.01 -37.57 -12.91
N TRP A 60 8.46 -37.18 -14.05
CA TRP A 60 8.82 -35.93 -14.74
C TRP A 60 8.38 -34.68 -13.93
N ALA A 61 7.20 -34.73 -13.33
CA ALA A 61 6.73 -33.67 -12.45
C ALA A 61 7.66 -33.48 -11.25
N LYS A 62 8.14 -34.59 -10.66
CA LYS A 62 9.10 -34.55 -9.56
C LYS A 62 10.39 -33.85 -9.95
N GLU A 63 10.99 -34.23 -11.07
CA GLU A 63 12.24 -33.62 -11.54
C GLU A 63 12.08 -32.12 -11.77
N LEU A 64 10.97 -31.72 -12.41
CA LEU A 64 10.66 -30.34 -12.74
C LEU A 64 10.44 -29.48 -11.48
N ILE A 65 9.61 -29.98 -10.54
CA ILE A 65 9.27 -29.27 -9.31
C ILE A 65 10.48 -29.20 -8.39
N THR A 66 11.27 -30.26 -8.27
CA THR A 66 12.50 -30.25 -7.46
C THR A 66 13.50 -29.22 -7.99
N ASP A 67 13.79 -29.21 -9.30
CA ASP A 67 14.69 -28.21 -9.91
C ASP A 67 14.20 -26.76 -9.67
N PHE A 68 12.90 -26.54 -9.76
CA PHE A 68 12.31 -25.24 -9.48
C PHE A 68 12.47 -24.82 -8.01
N LEU A 69 12.13 -25.72 -7.06
CA LEU A 69 12.23 -25.44 -5.62
C LEU A 69 13.69 -25.24 -5.17
N GLU A 70 14.64 -26.02 -5.71
CA GLU A 70 16.06 -25.85 -5.44
C GLU A 70 16.56 -24.45 -5.86
N LYS A 71 16.21 -24.00 -7.06
CA LYS A 71 16.58 -22.66 -7.53
C LYS A 71 15.98 -21.56 -6.67
N LEU A 72 14.71 -21.70 -6.30
CA LEU A 72 14.03 -20.74 -5.44
C LEU A 72 14.65 -20.74 -4.03
N GLN A 73 15.01 -21.90 -3.47
CA GLN A 73 15.69 -22.00 -2.19
C GLN A 73 17.09 -21.39 -2.21
N ILE A 74 17.83 -21.56 -3.31
CA ILE A 74 19.16 -20.92 -3.49
C ILE A 74 19.03 -19.38 -3.46
N TYR A 75 18.00 -18.84 -4.08
CA TYR A 75 17.73 -17.39 -4.03
C TYR A 75 17.38 -16.93 -2.62
N LEU A 76 16.55 -17.68 -1.89
CA LEU A 76 16.10 -17.37 -0.53
C LEU A 76 17.17 -17.72 0.52
N LYS A 77 18.25 -16.96 0.59
CA LYS A 77 19.42 -17.23 1.44
C LYS A 77 19.09 -17.39 2.91
N ASN A 78 18.25 -16.50 3.46
CA ASN A 78 17.83 -16.48 4.85
C ASN A 78 16.32 -16.72 5.02
N GLY A 79 15.60 -16.86 3.91
CA GLY A 79 14.16 -17.13 3.89
C GLY A 79 13.85 -18.62 4.04
N GLN A 80 12.60 -18.92 4.30
CA GLN A 80 12.09 -20.28 4.39
C GLN A 80 11.21 -20.60 3.19
N LEU A 81 11.38 -21.77 2.62
CA LEU A 81 10.53 -22.31 1.56
C LEU A 81 9.82 -23.56 2.05
N LYS A 82 8.49 -23.63 1.83
CA LYS A 82 7.70 -24.80 2.16
C LYS A 82 6.72 -25.11 1.06
N LEU A 83 6.59 -26.38 0.71
CA LEU A 83 5.66 -26.86 -0.32
C LEU A 83 4.37 -27.36 0.32
N PHE A 84 3.25 -26.90 -0.19
CA PHE A 84 1.90 -27.37 0.11
C PHE A 84 1.26 -27.88 -1.18
N MET A 85 0.63 -29.05 -1.12
CA MET A 85 -0.01 -29.66 -2.29
C MET A 85 -1.35 -30.26 -1.94
N VAL A 86 -2.31 -30.11 -2.83
CA VAL A 86 -3.60 -30.79 -2.81
C VAL A 86 -3.79 -31.54 -4.12
N PRO A 87 -4.45 -32.70 -4.15
CA PRO A 87 -4.71 -33.40 -5.40
C PRO A 87 -5.83 -32.73 -6.19
N GLY A 88 -5.74 -32.81 -7.53
CA GLY A 88 -6.81 -32.46 -8.45
C GLY A 88 -7.52 -33.69 -9.03
N ASN A 89 -8.56 -33.49 -9.81
CA ASN A 89 -9.36 -34.60 -10.36
C ASN A 89 -8.63 -35.43 -11.42
N HIS A 90 -7.64 -34.85 -12.12
CA HIS A 90 -6.75 -35.56 -13.05
C HIS A 90 -5.65 -36.37 -12.34
N ASP A 91 -5.41 -36.14 -11.06
CA ASP A 91 -4.42 -36.89 -10.27
C ASP A 91 -4.91 -38.28 -9.83
N LEU A 92 -6.17 -38.63 -10.10
CA LEU A 92 -6.71 -39.96 -9.84
C LEU A 92 -6.11 -41.01 -10.79
N CYS A 93 -5.50 -42.04 -10.24
CA CYS A 93 -5.05 -43.22 -10.99
C CYS A 93 -5.99 -44.42 -10.77
N ASN A 94 -5.92 -45.42 -11.67
CA ASN A 94 -6.63 -46.68 -11.48
C ASN A 94 -5.75 -47.63 -10.63
N ASN A 95 -6.34 -48.25 -9.62
CA ASN A 95 -5.69 -49.36 -8.92
C ASN A 95 -5.80 -50.67 -9.73
N GLU A 96 -5.28 -51.77 -9.20
CA GLU A 96 -5.31 -53.11 -9.83
C GLU A 96 -6.75 -53.62 -10.09
N ASN A 97 -7.73 -53.13 -9.31
CA ASN A 97 -9.11 -53.48 -9.46
C ASN A 97 -9.90 -52.56 -10.40
N GLY A 98 -9.22 -51.54 -10.97
CA GLY A 98 -9.84 -50.51 -11.82
C GLY A 98 -10.51 -49.39 -11.05
N ASP A 99 -10.43 -49.33 -9.73
CA ASP A 99 -10.97 -48.25 -8.91
C ASP A 99 -10.06 -47.00 -9.00
N LYS A 100 -10.67 -45.84 -8.95
CA LYS A 100 -9.95 -44.57 -8.91
C LYS A 100 -9.41 -44.30 -7.51
N THR A 101 -8.10 -44.11 -7.41
CA THR A 101 -7.38 -43.83 -6.14
C THR A 101 -6.40 -42.68 -6.28
N LEU A 102 -5.88 -42.17 -5.14
CA LEU A 102 -4.80 -41.19 -5.07
C LEU A 102 -3.41 -41.84 -4.85
N ASP A 103 -3.26 -43.14 -5.10
CA ASP A 103 -2.02 -43.88 -4.77
C ASP A 103 -0.81 -43.33 -5.52
N CYS A 104 -0.95 -42.98 -6.81
CA CYS A 104 0.14 -42.41 -7.58
C CYS A 104 0.51 -40.99 -7.11
N PHE A 105 -0.49 -40.16 -6.79
CA PHE A 105 -0.28 -38.84 -6.20
C PHE A 105 0.40 -38.93 -4.82
N ASN A 106 -0.02 -39.86 -3.97
CA ASN A 106 0.57 -40.05 -2.65
C ASN A 106 2.03 -40.50 -2.73
N LYS A 107 2.39 -41.40 -3.65
CA LYS A 107 3.78 -41.80 -3.89
C LYS A 107 4.64 -40.64 -4.39
N PHE A 108 4.06 -39.82 -5.26
CA PHE A 108 4.69 -38.61 -5.75
C PHE A 108 4.92 -37.61 -4.60
N LEU A 109 3.90 -37.34 -3.79
CA LEU A 109 3.97 -36.43 -2.64
C LEU A 109 5.05 -36.89 -1.63
N ASP A 110 5.11 -38.19 -1.31
CA ASP A 110 6.13 -38.75 -0.46
C ASP A 110 7.53 -38.55 -1.03
N SER A 111 7.68 -38.63 -2.35
CA SER A 111 8.97 -38.38 -3.01
C SER A 111 9.50 -36.95 -2.89
N LEU A 112 8.67 -35.99 -2.46
CA LEU A 112 8.98 -34.59 -2.20
C LEU A 112 9.00 -34.24 -0.70
N HIS A 113 9.09 -35.22 0.20
CA HIS A 113 8.99 -35.07 1.65
C HIS A 113 9.96 -34.02 2.24
N SER A 114 11.11 -33.79 1.59
CA SER A 114 12.09 -32.77 2.03
C SER A 114 11.56 -31.34 1.94
N TYR A 115 10.57 -31.07 1.08
CA TYR A 115 9.95 -29.78 0.89
C TYR A 115 8.51 -29.74 1.38
N SER A 116 7.79 -30.87 1.28
CA SER A 116 6.36 -30.95 1.56
C SER A 116 6.07 -31.08 3.05
N SER A 117 5.02 -30.41 3.48
CA SER A 117 4.42 -30.55 4.81
C SER A 117 3.19 -31.43 4.82
N CYS A 118 2.71 -31.83 3.65
CA CYS A 118 1.54 -32.69 3.53
C CYS A 118 1.92 -34.16 3.62
N SER A 119 1.10 -34.95 4.34
CA SER A 119 1.15 -36.39 4.33
C SER A 119 0.25 -36.95 3.21
N PHE A 120 0.13 -38.27 3.10
CA PHE A 120 -0.72 -38.88 2.09
C PHE A 120 -2.21 -38.63 2.33
N TYR A 121 -2.99 -38.51 1.27
CA TYR A 121 -4.43 -38.34 1.27
C TYR A 121 -5.14 -39.71 1.22
N SER A 122 -6.15 -39.87 2.06
CA SER A 122 -7.04 -41.05 2.10
C SER A 122 -8.43 -40.61 2.57
N ASP A 123 -9.42 -41.48 2.47
CA ASP A 123 -10.79 -41.18 2.96
C ASP A 123 -10.82 -40.75 4.43
N GLN A 124 -9.87 -41.21 5.24
CA GLN A 124 -9.75 -40.85 6.64
C GLN A 124 -8.88 -39.62 6.89
N ASN A 125 -8.14 -39.14 5.88
CA ASN A 125 -7.20 -38.03 5.95
C ASN A 125 -7.30 -37.14 4.70
N MET A 126 -8.48 -36.59 4.47
CA MET A 126 -8.75 -35.68 3.33
C MET A 126 -8.39 -34.24 3.65
N VAL A 127 -8.26 -33.89 4.93
CA VAL A 127 -7.94 -32.54 5.41
C VAL A 127 -6.71 -32.61 6.28
N GLN A 128 -5.73 -31.75 6.02
CA GLN A 128 -4.46 -31.71 6.71
C GLN A 128 -4.14 -30.28 7.15
N GLU A 129 -3.52 -30.16 8.32
CA GLU A 129 -3.17 -28.88 8.93
C GLU A 129 -1.67 -28.76 9.08
N CYS A 130 -1.12 -27.57 8.86
CA CYS A 130 0.29 -27.30 9.06
C CYS A 130 0.55 -25.81 9.29
N ASP A 131 1.40 -25.51 10.28
CA ASP A 131 1.86 -24.15 10.54
C ASP A 131 3.14 -23.83 9.73
N PHE A 132 3.18 -22.61 9.20
CA PHE A 132 4.35 -22.09 8.52
C PHE A 132 4.46 -20.57 8.64
N CYS A 133 5.59 -20.09 9.16
CA CYS A 133 5.90 -18.66 9.30
C CYS A 133 4.78 -17.82 9.99
N GLY A 134 4.17 -18.37 11.03
CA GLY A 134 3.12 -17.71 11.79
C GLY A 134 1.73 -17.79 11.14
N TYR A 135 1.55 -18.53 10.06
CA TYR A 135 0.28 -18.80 9.39
C TYR A 135 -0.11 -20.26 9.48
N HIS A 136 -1.40 -20.50 9.60
CA HIS A 136 -1.99 -21.83 9.64
C HIS A 136 -2.54 -22.21 8.27
N PHE A 137 -2.14 -23.35 7.74
CA PHE A 137 -2.56 -23.84 6.43
C PHE A 137 -3.46 -25.07 6.59
N ILE A 138 -4.64 -25.03 5.95
CA ILE A 138 -5.54 -26.17 5.82
C ILE A 138 -5.49 -26.63 4.37
N SER A 139 -4.88 -27.78 4.11
CA SER A 139 -4.85 -28.42 2.80
C SER A 139 -5.96 -29.45 2.71
N SER A 140 -6.99 -29.19 1.90
CA SER A 140 -8.15 -30.08 1.79
C SER A 140 -8.25 -30.69 0.40
N SER A 141 -8.23 -32.02 0.31
CA SER A 141 -8.59 -32.69 -0.92
C SER A 141 -10.07 -32.47 -1.20
N SER A 142 -10.37 -31.96 -2.37
CA SER A 142 -11.74 -31.83 -2.90
C SER A 142 -12.07 -32.94 -3.89
N VAL A 143 -11.15 -33.90 -4.08
CA VAL A 143 -11.30 -35.04 -5.00
C VAL A 143 -11.80 -36.23 -4.21
N LYS A 144 -13.03 -36.62 -4.48
CA LYS A 144 -13.64 -37.82 -3.88
C LYS A 144 -13.88 -38.88 -4.96
N ALA A 145 -13.13 -40.00 -4.87
CA ALA A 145 -13.33 -41.09 -5.78
C ALA A 145 -14.76 -41.68 -5.64
N PRO A 146 -15.42 -42.13 -6.72
CA PRO A 146 -14.91 -42.33 -8.09
C PRO A 146 -15.18 -41.15 -9.04
N ASN A 147 -15.69 -40.03 -8.56
CA ASN A 147 -16.14 -38.97 -9.45
C ASN A 147 -15.04 -37.94 -9.70
N HIS A 148 -14.68 -37.75 -10.96
CA HIS A 148 -13.63 -36.82 -11.38
C HIS A 148 -14.14 -35.49 -11.95
N LYS A 149 -15.46 -35.25 -11.96
CA LYS A 149 -16.01 -34.03 -12.59
C LYS A 149 -16.31 -32.90 -11.64
N TYR A 150 -16.71 -33.20 -10.42
CA TYR A 150 -17.01 -32.21 -9.39
C TYR A 150 -16.37 -32.56 -8.07
N GLY A 151 -16.09 -31.51 -7.28
CA GLY A 151 -15.48 -31.68 -5.99
C GLY A 151 -16.49 -31.95 -4.88
N GLU A 152 -16.02 -32.60 -3.83
CA GLU A 152 -16.72 -32.75 -2.55
C GLU A 152 -15.69 -32.72 -1.42
N LEU A 153 -15.91 -31.87 -0.42
CA LEU A 153 -15.04 -31.78 0.75
C LEU A 153 -15.49 -32.78 1.83
N ALA A 154 -14.53 -33.32 2.54
CA ALA A 154 -14.75 -34.07 3.78
C ALA A 154 -15.12 -33.11 4.92
N TYR A 155 -16.35 -32.60 4.90
CA TYR A 155 -16.80 -31.52 5.79
C TYR A 155 -16.69 -31.91 7.27
N ASP A 156 -16.94 -33.17 7.63
CA ASP A 156 -16.78 -33.68 8.99
C ASP A 156 -15.33 -33.64 9.50
N GLN A 157 -14.35 -33.69 8.61
CA GLN A 157 -12.95 -33.51 8.95
C GLN A 157 -12.62 -32.02 9.03
N LEU A 158 -13.12 -31.22 8.08
CA LEU A 158 -12.88 -29.80 8.03
C LEU A 158 -13.38 -29.06 9.28
N THR A 159 -14.57 -29.44 9.79
CA THR A 159 -15.14 -28.82 11.00
C THR A 159 -14.37 -29.13 12.29
N LYS A 160 -13.42 -30.07 12.26
CA LYS A 160 -12.55 -30.38 13.40
C LYS A 160 -11.23 -29.62 13.38
N CYS A 161 -10.93 -28.95 12.27
CA CYS A 161 -9.69 -28.18 12.14
C CYS A 161 -9.67 -26.98 13.07
N HIS A 162 -8.47 -26.67 13.53
CA HIS A 162 -8.22 -25.42 14.23
C HIS A 162 -8.15 -24.26 13.21
N THR A 163 -8.85 -23.14 13.49
CA THR A 163 -8.93 -22.00 12.57
C THR A 163 -8.55 -20.70 13.28
N PRO A 164 -7.26 -20.47 13.57
CA PRO A 164 -6.80 -19.18 14.10
C PRO A 164 -6.98 -18.05 13.07
N HIS A 165 -6.88 -16.79 13.50
CA HIS A 165 -7.11 -15.60 12.67
C HIS A 165 -6.19 -15.45 11.43
N ASN A 166 -5.17 -16.27 11.31
CA ASN A 166 -4.19 -16.29 10.23
C ASN A 166 -4.26 -17.57 9.39
N THR A 167 -5.46 -18.14 9.20
CA THR A 167 -5.65 -19.40 8.47
C THR A 167 -5.82 -19.18 6.97
N VAL A 168 -5.11 -19.98 6.17
CA VAL A 168 -5.21 -20.08 4.70
C VAL A 168 -5.69 -21.48 4.34
N MET A 169 -6.73 -21.56 3.51
CA MET A 169 -7.27 -22.84 3.03
C MET A 169 -6.88 -23.09 1.56
N LEU A 170 -6.49 -24.33 1.26
CA LEU A 170 -6.08 -24.81 -0.06
C LEU A 170 -7.02 -25.92 -0.53
N MET A 171 -7.48 -25.85 -1.76
CA MET A 171 -8.21 -26.93 -2.41
C MET A 171 -8.09 -26.84 -3.94
N HIS A 172 -8.50 -27.87 -4.68
CA HIS A 172 -8.44 -27.85 -6.15
C HIS A 172 -9.70 -27.25 -6.78
N HIS A 173 -10.88 -27.76 -6.49
CA HIS A 173 -12.14 -27.31 -7.11
C HIS A 173 -12.59 -25.94 -6.60
N SER A 174 -13.30 -25.20 -7.45
CA SER A 174 -13.84 -23.88 -7.11
C SER A 174 -15.10 -23.96 -6.24
N LEU A 175 -15.34 -22.94 -5.44
CA LEU A 175 -16.59 -22.76 -4.69
C LEU A 175 -17.76 -22.33 -5.60
N ILE A 176 -17.48 -21.55 -6.65
CA ILE A 176 -18.47 -21.02 -7.59
C ILE A 176 -18.15 -21.50 -9.00
N SER A 177 -19.18 -21.85 -9.78
CA SER A 177 -19.01 -22.21 -11.19
C SER A 177 -18.41 -21.06 -12.01
N SER A 178 -17.51 -21.40 -12.93
CA SER A 178 -16.97 -20.46 -13.89
C SER A 178 -17.83 -20.32 -15.13
N ASP A 179 -18.65 -21.34 -15.42
CA ASP A 179 -19.47 -21.46 -16.62
C ASP A 179 -20.92 -21.79 -16.27
N ASN A 180 -21.79 -21.85 -17.29
CA ASN A 180 -23.17 -22.32 -17.15
C ASN A 180 -23.27 -23.82 -16.83
N ASP A 181 -22.14 -24.55 -16.87
CA ASP A 181 -22.03 -25.96 -16.47
C ASP A 181 -21.62 -26.09 -15.01
N ASP A 182 -22.54 -26.54 -14.15
CA ASP A 182 -22.31 -26.75 -12.70
C ASP A 182 -21.30 -27.89 -12.37
N ASN A 183 -20.65 -28.47 -13.37
CA ASN A 183 -19.76 -29.61 -13.20
C ASN A 183 -18.39 -29.29 -12.58
N ALA A 184 -18.03 -28.02 -12.47
CA ALA A 184 -16.71 -27.59 -12.03
C ALA A 184 -16.66 -27.15 -10.55
N VAL A 185 -17.75 -27.26 -9.80
CA VAL A 185 -17.88 -26.75 -8.43
C VAL A 185 -17.93 -27.84 -7.38
N ILE A 186 -17.72 -27.42 -6.14
CA ILE A 186 -17.90 -28.27 -4.98
C ILE A 186 -19.39 -28.49 -4.71
N ARG A 187 -19.83 -29.76 -4.57
CA ARG A 187 -21.20 -30.14 -4.27
C ARG A 187 -21.72 -29.60 -2.94
N ASN A 188 -20.88 -29.61 -1.91
CA ASN A 188 -21.19 -29.06 -0.60
C ASN A 188 -20.72 -27.60 -0.43
N GLY A 189 -20.80 -26.81 -1.51
CA GLY A 189 -20.32 -25.42 -1.55
C GLY A 189 -20.98 -24.51 -0.53
N TYR A 190 -22.29 -24.68 -0.27
CA TYR A 190 -22.98 -23.91 0.77
C TYR A 190 -22.41 -24.16 2.17
N ALA A 191 -22.10 -25.42 2.50
CA ALA A 191 -21.50 -25.78 3.79
C ALA A 191 -20.08 -25.16 3.91
N LEU A 192 -19.32 -25.19 2.81
CA LEU A 192 -18.00 -24.53 2.77
C LEU A 192 -18.13 -23.01 2.92
N GLN A 193 -19.05 -22.37 2.19
CA GLN A 193 -19.29 -20.93 2.33
C GLN A 193 -19.57 -20.57 3.79
N LYS A 194 -20.48 -21.30 4.45
CA LYS A 194 -20.79 -21.08 5.85
C LYS A 194 -19.57 -21.29 6.75
N PHE A 195 -18.75 -22.31 6.47
CA PHE A 195 -17.51 -22.54 7.20
C PHE A 195 -16.55 -21.33 7.08
N LEU A 196 -16.38 -20.77 5.86
CA LEU A 196 -15.55 -19.60 5.62
C LEU A 196 -16.08 -18.32 6.32
N GLU A 197 -17.41 -18.19 6.43
CA GLU A 197 -18.06 -17.06 7.12
C GLU A 197 -17.95 -17.16 8.65
N ASP A 198 -18.07 -18.38 9.19
CA ASP A 198 -18.07 -18.63 10.63
C ASP A 198 -16.65 -18.71 11.24
N HIS A 199 -15.62 -18.85 10.40
CA HIS A 199 -14.23 -19.06 10.82
C HIS A 199 -13.31 -17.96 10.25
N SER A 200 -12.18 -17.74 10.94
CA SER A 200 -11.22 -16.69 10.57
C SER A 200 -10.28 -17.11 9.44
N ILE A 201 -10.85 -17.46 8.28
CA ILE A 201 -10.09 -17.82 7.08
C ILE A 201 -9.76 -16.56 6.29
N ILE A 202 -8.47 -16.25 6.10
CA ILE A 202 -8.03 -15.06 5.34
C ILE A 202 -8.05 -15.26 3.83
N ALA A 203 -7.77 -16.48 3.38
CA ALA A 203 -7.82 -16.81 1.96
C ALA A 203 -8.19 -18.27 1.73
N LEU A 204 -8.98 -18.49 0.66
CA LEU A 204 -9.23 -19.79 0.05
C LEU A 204 -8.60 -19.78 -1.34
N LEU A 205 -7.62 -20.64 -1.58
CA LEU A 205 -6.90 -20.75 -2.85
C LEU A 205 -7.38 -21.98 -3.60
N HIS A 206 -7.67 -21.81 -4.91
CA HIS A 206 -8.12 -22.91 -5.76
C HIS A 206 -7.59 -22.84 -7.20
N GLY A 207 -7.65 -23.95 -7.93
CA GLY A 207 -7.38 -24.10 -9.36
C GLY A 207 -8.61 -24.46 -10.15
N HIS A 208 -8.51 -25.50 -10.98
CA HIS A 208 -9.56 -26.23 -11.74
C HIS A 208 -10.29 -25.41 -12.80
N THR A 209 -10.71 -24.18 -12.50
CA THR A 209 -11.52 -23.37 -13.43
C THR A 209 -10.68 -22.73 -14.54
N HIS A 210 -9.37 -22.96 -14.55
CA HIS A 210 -8.41 -22.38 -15.48
C HIS A 210 -8.50 -20.85 -15.62
N GLY A 211 -9.02 -20.16 -14.59
CA GLY A 211 -9.27 -18.72 -14.63
C GLY A 211 -8.88 -18.02 -13.34
N CYS A 212 -8.38 -16.80 -13.48
CA CYS A 212 -7.98 -15.95 -12.36
C CYS A 212 -9.20 -15.18 -11.81
N LYS A 213 -10.16 -15.89 -11.21
CA LYS A 213 -11.33 -15.26 -10.58
C LYS A 213 -11.05 -14.97 -9.11
N ARG A 214 -11.55 -13.83 -8.65
CA ARG A 214 -11.38 -13.37 -7.27
C ARG A 214 -12.69 -12.79 -6.76
N TYR A 215 -13.03 -13.13 -5.53
CA TYR A 215 -14.19 -12.58 -4.84
C TYR A 215 -14.02 -12.77 -3.34
N THR A 216 -14.84 -12.08 -2.56
CA THR A 216 -14.82 -12.17 -1.09
C THR A 216 -16.02 -12.97 -0.60
N VAL A 217 -15.81 -13.84 0.37
CA VAL A 217 -16.85 -14.58 1.09
C VAL A 217 -16.89 -14.12 2.55
N GLY A 218 -18.09 -13.87 3.07
CA GLY A 218 -18.24 -13.33 4.40
C GLY A 218 -17.65 -11.91 4.51
N ARG A 219 -16.94 -11.63 5.59
CA ARG A 219 -16.37 -10.30 5.84
C ARG A 219 -15.03 -10.09 5.14
N ASP A 220 -14.15 -11.09 5.19
CA ASP A 220 -12.74 -10.88 4.86
C ASP A 220 -12.08 -12.03 4.09
N CYS A 221 -12.72 -13.21 3.93
CA CYS A 221 -12.14 -14.34 3.24
C CYS A 221 -11.99 -14.07 1.74
N GLN A 222 -10.77 -13.99 1.25
CA GLN A 222 -10.49 -13.83 -0.17
C GLN A 222 -10.48 -15.19 -0.88
N VAL A 223 -11.40 -15.43 -1.81
CA VAL A 223 -11.36 -16.61 -2.68
C VAL A 223 -10.57 -16.26 -3.94
N ILE A 224 -9.48 -16.98 -4.17
CA ILE A 224 -8.48 -16.63 -5.20
C ILE A 224 -8.28 -17.85 -6.09
N GLY A 225 -8.78 -17.76 -7.32
CA GLY A 225 -8.49 -18.72 -8.39
C GLY A 225 -7.21 -18.38 -9.14
N VAL A 226 -6.61 -19.37 -9.78
CA VAL A 226 -5.44 -19.21 -10.65
C VAL A 226 -5.66 -19.96 -11.98
N GLY A 227 -5.13 -19.40 -13.06
CA GLY A 227 -5.13 -20.06 -14.37
C GLY A 227 -4.13 -21.23 -14.45
N PRO A 228 -4.17 -22.02 -15.53
CA PRO A 228 -3.30 -23.18 -15.69
C PRO A 228 -1.84 -22.74 -15.83
N MET A 229 -0.94 -23.52 -15.21
CA MET A 229 0.50 -23.22 -15.31
C MET A 229 1.09 -23.65 -16.66
N PHE A 230 0.67 -24.78 -17.20
CA PHE A 230 1.26 -25.34 -18.42
C PHE A 230 0.24 -25.75 -19.49
N LYS A 231 -0.97 -26.09 -19.10
CA LYS A 231 -2.00 -26.54 -20.05
C LYS A 231 -2.27 -25.44 -21.08
N SER A 232 -2.25 -25.82 -22.37
CA SER A 232 -2.68 -24.93 -23.44
C SER A 232 -4.20 -24.98 -23.55
N VAL A 233 -4.86 -23.91 -23.15
CA VAL A 233 -6.31 -23.72 -23.30
C VAL A 233 -6.51 -22.55 -24.25
N PRO A 234 -7.34 -22.64 -25.30
CA PRO A 234 -7.64 -21.51 -26.17
C PRO A 234 -8.08 -20.29 -25.34
N ASP A 235 -7.55 -19.14 -25.68
CA ASP A 235 -7.86 -17.84 -25.05
C ASP A 235 -7.46 -17.70 -23.56
N ILE A 236 -6.77 -18.71 -22.98
CA ILE A 236 -6.29 -18.67 -21.59
C ILE A 236 -4.76 -18.77 -21.57
N SER A 237 -4.12 -17.73 -21.06
CA SER A 237 -2.68 -17.71 -20.84
C SER A 237 -2.28 -18.52 -19.62
N ASN A 238 -1.07 -19.10 -19.63
CA ASN A 238 -0.51 -19.72 -18.44
C ASN A 238 -0.27 -18.67 -17.35
N GLN A 239 -0.64 -19.00 -16.09
CA GLN A 239 -0.66 -18.04 -15.00
C GLN A 239 -0.17 -18.65 -13.68
N CYS A 240 0.36 -17.80 -12.80
CA CYS A 240 0.52 -18.07 -11.38
C CYS A 240 0.32 -16.77 -10.58
N ASN A 241 0.03 -16.91 -9.29
CA ASN A 241 -0.12 -15.76 -8.40
C ASN A 241 0.97 -15.74 -7.33
N LEU A 242 1.51 -14.57 -7.05
CA LEU A 242 2.30 -14.28 -5.86
C LEU A 242 1.44 -13.43 -4.92
N ILE A 243 1.04 -14.01 -3.80
CA ILE A 243 0.12 -13.41 -2.84
C ILE A 243 0.93 -12.96 -1.62
N ASN A 244 0.85 -11.68 -1.29
CA ASN A 244 1.44 -11.14 -0.07
C ASN A 244 0.40 -11.15 1.05
N ILE A 245 0.74 -11.78 2.18
CA ILE A 245 -0.07 -11.79 3.39
C ILE A 245 0.65 -10.99 4.47
N SER A 246 -0.08 -10.06 5.08
CA SER A 246 0.38 -9.26 6.21
C SER A 246 -0.67 -9.28 7.32
N GLY A 247 -0.27 -9.64 8.54
CA GLY A 247 -1.23 -9.85 9.63
C GLY A 247 -2.28 -10.90 9.26
N SER A 248 -3.55 -10.60 9.44
CA SER A 248 -4.69 -11.49 9.15
C SER A 248 -5.37 -11.18 7.80
N LYS A 249 -4.67 -10.60 6.83
CA LYS A 249 -5.24 -10.18 5.55
C LYS A 249 -4.31 -10.44 4.37
N VAL A 250 -4.91 -10.66 3.20
CA VAL A 250 -4.19 -10.60 1.92
C VAL A 250 -4.02 -9.13 1.56
N SER A 251 -2.78 -8.66 1.45
CA SER A 251 -2.47 -7.26 1.15
C SER A 251 -2.32 -6.99 -0.34
N LYS A 252 -1.72 -7.94 -1.07
CA LYS A 252 -1.39 -7.77 -2.49
C LYS A 252 -1.40 -9.11 -3.22
N ILE A 253 -1.88 -9.11 -4.45
CA ILE A 253 -1.76 -10.23 -5.37
C ILE A 253 -1.06 -9.74 -6.64
N THR A 254 0.05 -10.38 -6.99
CA THR A 254 0.71 -10.19 -8.28
C THR A 254 0.39 -11.41 -9.14
N THR A 255 -0.35 -11.22 -10.22
CA THR A 255 -0.60 -12.28 -11.20
C THR A 255 0.46 -12.20 -12.29
N PHE A 256 1.18 -13.29 -12.45
CA PHE A 256 2.11 -13.47 -13.55
C PHE A 256 1.41 -14.20 -14.69
N THR A 257 1.56 -13.69 -15.92
CA THR A 257 0.98 -14.24 -17.13
C THR A 257 2.09 -14.48 -18.16
N TYR A 258 2.22 -15.71 -18.63
CA TYR A 258 3.28 -16.09 -19.57
C TYR A 258 2.91 -15.68 -21.00
N GLN A 259 3.80 -14.93 -21.64
CA GLN A 259 3.70 -14.52 -23.04
C GLN A 259 4.50 -15.48 -23.91
N ALA A 260 3.81 -16.38 -24.58
CA ALA A 260 4.44 -17.47 -25.35
C ALA A 260 5.26 -16.98 -26.55
N ASP A 261 4.85 -15.86 -27.17
CA ASP A 261 5.53 -15.20 -28.27
C ASP A 261 6.89 -14.61 -27.90
N ARG A 262 6.98 -14.07 -26.68
CA ARG A 262 8.19 -13.42 -26.13
C ARG A 262 8.97 -14.31 -25.15
N LYS A 263 8.40 -15.44 -24.72
CA LYS A 263 8.93 -16.36 -23.70
C LYS A 263 9.27 -15.68 -22.36
N VAL A 264 8.45 -14.73 -21.96
CA VAL A 264 8.61 -13.97 -20.69
C VAL A 264 7.33 -13.94 -19.90
N TRP A 265 7.44 -13.66 -18.60
CA TRP A 265 6.30 -13.40 -17.73
C TRP A 265 6.03 -11.91 -17.65
N ASP A 266 4.80 -11.52 -17.89
CA ASP A 266 4.28 -10.19 -17.54
C ASP A 266 3.64 -10.26 -16.16
N SER A 267 3.66 -9.17 -15.40
CA SER A 267 3.05 -9.11 -14.08
C SER A 267 2.00 -8.00 -14.00
N ILE A 268 0.85 -8.33 -13.41
CA ILE A 268 -0.18 -7.36 -13.04
C ILE A 268 -0.34 -7.42 -11.53
N GLN A 269 -0.13 -6.29 -10.87
CA GLN A 269 -0.32 -6.17 -9.44
C GLN A 269 -1.74 -5.71 -9.12
N THR A 270 -2.43 -6.45 -8.26
CA THR A 270 -3.72 -6.06 -7.72
C THR A 270 -3.56 -5.92 -6.21
N TYR A 271 -3.67 -4.71 -5.72
CA TYR A 271 -3.77 -4.47 -4.29
C TYR A 271 -5.20 -4.77 -3.87
N LEU A 272 -5.36 -5.66 -2.89
CA LEU A 272 -6.66 -5.84 -2.25
C LEU A 272 -6.82 -4.71 -1.23
N ARG A 273 -7.32 -3.59 -1.73
CA ARG A 273 -7.72 -2.48 -0.87
C ARG A 273 -8.85 -2.96 0.04
N GLU A 274 -8.81 -2.54 1.30
CA GLU A 274 -10.06 -2.48 2.04
C GLU A 274 -11.03 -1.67 1.18
N GLU A 275 -12.17 -2.24 0.80
CA GLU A 275 -13.13 -1.62 -0.14
C GLU A 275 -13.54 -0.19 0.23
N ASN A 276 -13.17 0.26 1.43
CA ASN A 276 -13.54 1.55 1.99
C ASN A 276 -12.37 2.44 2.43
N ASN A 277 -11.09 2.12 2.15
CA ASN A 277 -9.94 2.89 2.67
C ASN A 277 -10.05 3.20 4.18
N ASN A 278 -10.55 2.23 4.96
CA ASN A 278 -10.72 2.34 6.39
C ASN A 278 -9.60 1.60 7.12
N TYR A 279 -8.86 2.33 7.94
CA TYR A 279 -7.72 1.80 8.69
C TYR A 279 -7.98 1.95 10.19
N TYR A 280 -7.80 0.88 10.93
CA TYR A 280 -7.91 0.85 12.38
C TYR A 280 -6.66 0.24 12.98
N GLY A 281 -6.19 0.77 14.11
CA GLY A 281 -5.00 0.28 14.78
C GLY A 281 -4.89 0.75 16.21
N GLU A 282 -4.01 0.08 16.94
CA GLU A 282 -3.57 0.47 18.27
C GLU A 282 -2.21 1.20 18.22
N SER A 283 -1.45 1.09 17.11
CA SER A 283 -0.21 1.81 16.85
C SER A 283 -0.41 2.83 15.73
N LEU A 284 -0.01 4.06 16.03
CA LEU A 284 -0.05 5.17 15.07
C LEU A 284 0.98 4.98 13.96
N TYR A 285 2.17 4.46 14.31
CA TYR A 285 3.25 4.24 13.36
C TYR A 285 2.93 3.09 12.39
N GLU A 286 2.43 1.96 12.90
CA GLU A 286 2.00 0.86 12.03
C GLU A 286 0.89 1.29 11.07
N LEU A 287 -0.03 2.12 11.54
CA LEU A 287 -1.12 2.66 10.75
C LEU A 287 -0.60 3.59 9.65
N TYR A 288 0.34 4.46 9.98
CA TYR A 288 1.03 5.33 9.03
C TYR A 288 1.76 4.52 7.95
N GLU A 289 2.56 3.52 8.34
CA GLU A 289 3.29 2.68 7.40
C GLU A 289 2.36 1.92 6.43
N ARG A 290 1.24 1.42 6.92
CA ARG A 290 0.21 0.77 6.08
C ARG A 290 -0.40 1.74 5.08
N ILE A 291 -0.83 2.92 5.53
CA ILE A 291 -1.40 3.95 4.64
C ILE A 291 -0.35 4.40 3.62
N LEU A 292 0.91 4.57 4.05
CA LEU A 292 2.02 4.95 3.18
C LEU A 292 2.32 3.86 2.12
N GLU A 293 2.27 2.59 2.50
CA GLU A 293 2.44 1.46 1.57
C GLU A 293 1.35 1.47 0.49
N ASP A 294 0.08 1.62 0.90
CA ASP A 294 -1.06 1.64 -0.01
C ASP A 294 -1.04 2.88 -0.94
N ALA A 295 -0.43 3.97 -0.50
CA ALA A 295 -0.27 5.19 -1.28
C ALA A 295 0.94 5.19 -2.23
N LYS A 296 1.94 4.30 -2.03
CA LYS A 296 3.20 4.26 -2.82
C LYS A 296 3.02 3.95 -4.31
N SER A 297 1.92 3.33 -4.69
CA SER A 297 1.70 2.81 -6.05
C SER A 297 1.03 3.82 -7.00
N ASP A 298 1.25 5.13 -6.83
CA ASP A 298 0.52 6.19 -7.55
C ASP A 298 -1.01 6.09 -7.37
N SER A 299 -1.43 5.38 -6.36
CA SER A 299 -2.83 5.12 -6.11
C SER A 299 -3.43 6.23 -5.25
N LEU A 300 -4.48 6.80 -5.79
CA LEU A 300 -5.36 7.68 -5.06
C LEU A 300 -6.12 6.87 -4.00
N LEU A 301 -6.12 7.34 -2.75
CA LEU A 301 -6.95 6.82 -1.66
C LEU A 301 -8.15 7.76 -1.44
N PRO A 302 -9.27 7.58 -2.17
CA PRO A 302 -10.46 8.39 -1.97
C PRO A 302 -11.16 7.97 -0.67
N ASN A 303 -11.75 8.95 0.03
CA ASN A 303 -12.49 8.73 1.26
C ASN A 303 -11.71 7.92 2.30
N LEU A 304 -10.41 8.23 2.45
CA LEU A 304 -9.56 7.60 3.45
C LEU A 304 -10.10 7.93 4.85
N ARG A 305 -10.34 6.89 5.63
CA ARG A 305 -10.61 7.00 7.06
C ARG A 305 -9.59 6.19 7.83
N PHE A 306 -8.97 6.78 8.85
CA PHE A 306 -8.18 6.00 9.78
C PHE A 306 -8.42 6.43 11.22
N GLN A 307 -8.28 5.49 12.14
CA GLN A 307 -8.52 5.69 13.56
C GLN A 307 -7.51 4.92 14.39
N VAL A 308 -6.94 5.60 15.37
CA VAL A 308 -6.11 5.00 16.42
C VAL A 308 -6.71 5.28 17.77
N LYS A 309 -6.61 4.32 18.69
CA LYS A 309 -7.01 4.48 20.09
C LYS A 309 -5.87 4.01 20.99
N GLN A 310 -5.36 4.91 21.82
CA GLN A 310 -4.21 4.66 22.68
C GLN A 310 -4.41 5.32 24.06
N THR A 311 -3.63 4.91 25.06
CA THR A 311 -3.44 5.75 26.25
C THR A 311 -2.71 7.04 25.84
N PHE A 312 -2.85 8.10 26.60
CA PHE A 312 -2.17 9.36 26.30
C PHE A 312 -0.64 9.18 26.33
N GLU A 313 -0.15 8.36 27.26
CA GLU A 313 1.27 8.04 27.41
C GLU A 313 1.83 7.30 26.21
N GLU A 314 1.12 6.29 25.69
CA GLU A 314 1.50 5.56 24.46
C GLU A 314 1.51 6.50 23.26
N PHE A 315 0.48 7.35 23.11
CA PHE A 315 0.40 8.34 22.05
C PHE A 315 1.59 9.31 22.08
N GLU A 316 1.91 9.88 23.26
CA GLU A 316 3.06 10.75 23.46
C GLU A 316 4.38 10.03 23.14
N GLN A 317 4.57 8.80 23.64
CA GLN A 317 5.78 8.02 23.44
C GLN A 317 5.98 7.71 21.94
N GLU A 318 4.94 7.33 21.24
CA GLU A 318 5.01 6.99 19.81
C GLU A 318 5.32 8.22 18.95
N ILE A 319 4.73 9.38 19.25
CA ILE A 319 5.09 10.65 18.61
C ILE A 319 6.56 11.01 18.85
N GLN A 320 7.06 10.85 20.09
CA GLN A 320 8.45 11.16 20.42
C GLN A 320 9.46 10.19 19.79
N SER A 321 9.13 8.91 19.67
CA SER A 321 10.02 7.90 19.09
C SER A 321 9.99 7.88 17.57
N SER A 322 8.80 7.87 16.96
CA SER A 322 8.64 7.60 15.53
C SER A 322 8.45 8.86 14.68
N PHE A 323 7.92 9.96 15.27
CA PHE A 323 7.59 11.20 14.54
C PHE A 323 8.33 12.44 15.05
N SER A 324 9.36 12.28 15.89
CA SER A 324 10.08 13.41 16.52
C SER A 324 10.63 14.42 15.52
N SER A 325 11.08 13.99 14.34
CA SER A 325 11.58 14.86 13.27
C SER A 325 10.52 15.84 12.71
N TYR A 326 9.23 15.51 12.86
CA TYR A 326 8.12 16.33 12.39
C TYR A 326 7.54 17.28 13.44
N LEU A 327 7.93 17.13 14.73
CA LEU A 327 7.38 17.93 15.83
C LEU A 327 7.65 19.43 15.70
N ASN A 328 8.80 19.82 15.19
CA ASN A 328 9.11 21.24 15.00
C ASN A 328 8.27 21.84 13.88
N ASN A 329 8.04 21.10 12.80
CA ASN A 329 7.15 21.50 11.72
C ASN A 329 5.71 21.65 12.24
N ALA A 330 5.23 20.68 13.04
CA ALA A 330 3.90 20.75 13.64
C ALA A 330 3.73 21.95 14.58
N LYS A 331 4.76 22.32 15.37
CA LYS A 331 4.74 23.53 16.20
C LYS A 331 4.67 24.81 15.37
N GLU A 332 5.38 24.88 14.24
CA GLU A 332 5.28 26.00 13.31
C GLU A 332 3.87 26.11 12.72
N TRP A 333 3.28 24.97 12.28
CA TRP A 333 1.91 24.92 11.76
C TRP A 333 0.84 25.26 12.81
N GLN A 334 1.08 24.94 14.07
CA GLN A 334 0.18 25.28 15.20
C GLN A 334 0.43 26.67 15.78
N SER A 335 1.41 27.42 15.28
CA SER A 335 1.72 28.76 15.79
C SER A 335 0.61 29.75 15.43
N PHE A 336 0.18 30.53 16.43
CA PHE A 336 -0.72 31.67 16.21
C PHE A 336 -0.01 32.81 15.47
N SER A 337 1.26 33.07 15.80
CA SER A 337 2.11 34.04 15.12
C SER A 337 2.73 33.35 13.91
N ARG A 338 2.37 33.81 12.71
CA ARG A 338 2.85 33.24 11.46
C ARG A 338 4.39 33.36 11.37
N PRO A 339 5.12 32.22 11.27
CA PRO A 339 6.54 32.27 10.93
C PRO A 339 6.74 32.86 9.54
N GLU A 340 7.87 33.56 9.33
CA GLU A 340 8.21 34.08 7.99
C GLU A 340 8.29 32.98 6.92
N SER A 341 8.62 31.74 7.34
CA SER A 341 8.73 30.55 6.48
C SER A 341 7.41 30.02 5.94
N LEU A 342 6.25 30.46 6.45
CA LEU A 342 4.94 29.96 6.05
C LEU A 342 4.02 31.09 5.55
N ASP A 343 3.17 30.79 4.56
CA ASP A 343 2.18 31.72 4.04
C ASP A 343 0.95 31.85 4.95
N TYR A 344 0.65 30.80 5.70
CA TYR A 344 -0.39 30.74 6.74
C TYR A 344 -0.03 29.63 7.74
N THR A 345 -0.72 29.58 8.86
CA THR A 345 -0.62 28.49 9.83
C THR A 345 -2.00 27.99 10.21
N HIS A 346 -2.09 26.73 10.64
CA HIS A 346 -3.32 26.20 11.18
C HIS A 346 -3.69 26.91 12.49
N GLY A 347 -2.68 27.22 13.32
CA GLY A 347 -2.89 27.96 14.58
C GLY A 347 -3.51 29.34 14.37
N GLU A 348 -3.08 30.08 13.33
CA GLU A 348 -3.68 31.35 12.94
C GLU A 348 -5.16 31.16 12.52
N LEU A 349 -5.44 30.15 11.69
CA LEU A 349 -6.78 29.91 11.15
C LEU A 349 -7.76 29.36 12.18
N MET A 350 -7.26 28.66 13.21
CA MET A 350 -8.10 28.13 14.29
C MET A 350 -8.49 29.17 15.35
N CYS A 351 -7.97 30.39 15.26
CA CYS A 351 -8.20 31.44 16.22
C CYS A 351 -9.01 32.58 15.61
N THR A 352 -9.72 33.33 16.44
CA THR A 352 -10.27 34.64 16.09
C THR A 352 -9.46 35.73 16.79
N ASP A 353 -9.68 37.00 16.43
CA ASP A 353 -8.98 38.13 17.04
C ASP A 353 -9.07 38.12 18.59
N ASP A 354 -10.19 37.62 19.12
CA ASP A 354 -10.50 37.66 20.56
C ASP A 354 -10.43 36.28 21.24
N THR A 355 -10.29 35.16 20.49
CA THR A 355 -10.43 33.82 21.10
C THR A 355 -9.44 32.82 20.50
N GLN A 356 -8.60 32.26 21.36
CA GLN A 356 -7.77 31.13 21.03
C GLN A 356 -8.62 29.84 20.96
N TRP A 357 -8.35 28.98 19.97
CA TRP A 357 -9.12 27.75 19.78
C TRP A 357 -9.17 26.86 21.03
N HIS A 358 -8.06 26.77 21.76
CA HIS A 358 -7.98 25.92 22.93
C HIS A 358 -8.80 26.47 24.12
N ASP A 359 -8.88 27.78 24.29
CA ASP A 359 -9.72 28.36 25.33
C ASP A 359 -11.20 28.11 25.09
N PHE A 360 -11.61 28.22 23.81
CA PHE A 360 -12.96 27.85 23.39
C PHE A 360 -13.23 26.36 23.63
N ALA A 361 -12.34 25.47 23.17
CA ALA A 361 -12.51 24.03 23.31
C ALA A 361 -12.55 23.58 24.77
N ILE A 362 -11.60 24.06 25.60
CA ILE A 362 -11.53 23.74 27.04
C ILE A 362 -12.82 24.17 27.74
N ARG A 363 -13.26 25.40 27.53
CA ARG A 363 -14.51 25.92 28.14
C ARG A 363 -15.70 25.04 27.76
N LYS A 364 -15.86 24.71 26.47
CA LYS A 364 -16.97 23.88 25.97
C LYS A 364 -16.94 22.46 26.53
N LEU A 365 -15.77 21.84 26.60
CA LEU A 365 -15.59 20.48 27.12
C LEU A 365 -15.70 20.41 28.65
N GLN A 366 -15.38 21.49 29.36
CA GLN A 366 -15.59 21.57 30.80
C GLN A 366 -17.07 21.78 31.16
N GLU A 367 -17.78 22.63 30.41
CA GLU A 367 -19.22 22.90 30.59
C GLU A 367 -20.06 21.63 30.27
N ASN A 368 -19.73 20.94 29.17
CA ASN A 368 -20.45 19.74 28.71
C ASN A 368 -19.48 18.82 27.97
N PRO A 369 -18.94 17.78 28.62
CA PRO A 369 -17.92 16.88 28.04
C PRO A 369 -18.36 16.17 26.77
N THR A 370 -19.64 15.79 26.71
CA THR A 370 -20.22 15.09 25.53
C THR A 370 -20.78 16.06 24.48
N ASN A 371 -20.38 17.33 24.55
CA ASN A 371 -20.84 18.37 23.65
C ASN A 371 -20.43 18.10 22.20
N LYS A 372 -21.40 18.16 21.30
CA LYS A 372 -21.20 17.97 19.84
C LYS A 372 -20.78 19.26 19.11
N ARG A 373 -20.66 20.40 19.82
CA ARG A 373 -20.42 21.74 19.25
C ARG A 373 -18.99 22.24 19.45
N THR A 374 -18.08 21.40 19.94
CA THR A 374 -16.66 21.75 20.05
C THR A 374 -15.99 21.53 18.70
N ILE A 375 -16.32 22.38 17.75
CA ILE A 375 -15.90 22.33 16.35
C ILE A 375 -15.06 23.56 16.07
N ILE A 376 -13.87 23.36 15.51
CA ILE A 376 -12.95 24.42 15.07
C ILE A 376 -12.80 24.32 13.56
N PRO A 377 -13.45 25.17 12.78
CA PRO A 377 -13.25 25.25 11.33
C PRO A 377 -11.97 26.04 11.02
N LEU A 378 -11.18 25.54 10.07
CA LEU A 378 -10.02 26.23 9.51
C LEU A 378 -10.36 26.83 8.14
N ILE A 379 -11.38 26.28 7.47
CA ILE A 379 -11.86 26.75 6.18
C ILE A 379 -13.05 27.68 6.39
N THR A 380 -13.04 28.83 5.72
CA THR A 380 -14.19 29.74 5.71
C THR A 380 -15.00 29.58 4.43
N LYS A 381 -16.27 29.98 4.48
CA LYS A 381 -17.15 29.98 3.30
C LYS A 381 -16.57 30.84 2.18
N GLU A 382 -16.02 31.98 2.53
CA GLU A 382 -15.41 32.93 1.58
C GLU A 382 -14.20 32.29 0.88
N ALA A 383 -13.32 31.61 1.64
CA ALA A 383 -12.17 30.91 1.07
C ALA A 383 -12.59 29.75 0.15
N SER A 384 -13.69 29.06 0.49
CA SER A 384 -14.18 27.91 -0.30
C SER A 384 -14.70 28.29 -1.68
N PHE A 385 -15.20 29.52 -1.85
CA PHE A 385 -15.77 30.00 -3.11
C PHE A 385 -14.83 30.88 -3.93
N GLN A 386 -13.59 31.10 -3.45
CA GLN A 386 -12.58 31.82 -4.24
C GLN A 386 -12.06 30.94 -5.37
N SER A 387 -11.89 31.51 -6.54
CA SER A 387 -11.20 30.86 -7.65
C SER A 387 -9.69 30.93 -7.43
N GLY A 388 -9.05 29.78 -7.33
CA GLY A 388 -7.60 29.64 -7.12
C GLY A 388 -7.27 29.02 -5.76
N ASP A 389 -6.58 27.89 -5.80
CA ASP A 389 -6.38 27.03 -4.62
C ASP A 389 -5.20 27.44 -3.73
N ASN A 390 -4.51 28.53 -4.03
CA ASN A 390 -3.22 28.89 -3.42
C ASN A 390 -3.26 29.10 -1.91
N LYS A 391 -4.46 29.27 -1.34
CA LYS A 391 -4.64 29.54 0.09
C LYS A 391 -5.71 28.67 0.76
N LEU A 392 -6.24 27.68 0.05
CA LEU A 392 -7.23 26.80 0.64
C LEU A 392 -6.52 25.71 1.43
N VAL A 393 -6.68 25.75 2.75
CA VAL A 393 -6.08 24.76 3.66
C VAL A 393 -6.63 23.36 3.37
N SER A 394 -5.80 22.34 3.57
CA SER A 394 -6.21 20.93 3.44
C SER A 394 -6.81 20.37 4.72
N PHE A 395 -6.50 20.96 5.85
CA PHE A 395 -7.01 20.64 7.18
C PHE A 395 -8.26 21.48 7.41
N ASP A 396 -9.44 20.92 7.11
CA ASP A 396 -10.67 21.72 7.02
C ASP A 396 -11.31 22.01 8.37
N VAL A 397 -11.44 20.97 9.21
CA VAL A 397 -12.15 21.05 10.50
C VAL A 397 -11.50 20.10 11.49
N VAL A 398 -11.38 20.53 12.74
CA VAL A 398 -11.11 19.65 13.87
C VAL A 398 -12.25 19.72 14.89
N GLN A 399 -12.62 18.56 15.43
CA GLN A 399 -13.67 18.44 16.44
C GLN A 399 -13.17 17.65 17.64
N PHE A 400 -13.53 18.11 18.84
CA PHE A 400 -13.15 17.49 20.11
C PHE A 400 -14.39 17.04 20.88
N GLY A 401 -14.26 15.93 21.63
CA GLY A 401 -15.31 15.43 22.49
C GLY A 401 -14.80 14.40 23.49
N PHE A 402 -15.64 14.05 24.47
CA PHE A 402 -15.41 12.93 25.36
C PHE A 402 -16.50 11.87 25.16
N MET A 403 -16.15 10.61 25.39
CA MET A 403 -17.11 9.51 25.31
C MET A 403 -18.13 9.54 26.45
N ASN A 404 -17.73 10.11 27.60
CA ASN A 404 -18.56 10.21 28.81
C ASN A 404 -18.20 11.44 29.65
N ASP A 405 -18.94 11.66 30.71
CA ASP A 405 -18.77 12.79 31.62
C ASP A 405 -17.52 12.70 32.52
N LEU A 406 -16.84 11.54 32.57
CA LEU A 406 -15.61 11.34 33.34
C LEU A 406 -14.42 12.09 32.77
N LYS A 407 -14.50 12.47 31.48
CA LYS A 407 -13.45 13.20 30.74
C LYS A 407 -12.12 12.44 30.64
N GLU A 408 -12.19 11.11 30.59
CA GLU A 408 -11.01 10.26 30.55
C GLU A 408 -10.63 9.89 29.10
N ASP A 409 -11.64 9.65 28.24
CA ASP A 409 -11.46 9.24 26.84
C ASP A 409 -11.72 10.45 25.92
N LEU A 410 -10.67 11.18 25.57
CA LEU A 410 -10.71 12.25 24.56
C LEU A 410 -10.75 11.64 23.17
N TYR A 411 -11.70 12.06 22.33
CA TYR A 411 -11.62 11.77 20.91
C TYR A 411 -11.52 13.07 20.10
N ILE A 412 -10.68 12.98 19.07
CA ILE A 412 -10.34 14.07 18.17
C ILE A 412 -10.66 13.60 16.76
N THR A 413 -11.55 14.30 16.08
CA THR A 413 -11.88 14.00 14.68
C THR A 413 -11.39 15.14 13.79
N VAL A 414 -10.63 14.77 12.76
CA VAL A 414 -10.06 15.68 11.77
C VAL A 414 -10.70 15.41 10.43
N TYR A 415 -11.17 16.46 9.77
CA TYR A 415 -11.70 16.40 8.41
C TYR A 415 -10.75 17.14 7.47
N MET A 416 -10.38 16.48 6.38
CA MET A 416 -9.42 17.01 5.40
C MET A 416 -9.94 16.82 3.98
N ARG A 417 -9.83 17.85 3.13
CA ARG A 417 -10.13 17.73 1.70
C ARG A 417 -9.03 17.01 0.92
N ALA A 418 -7.78 17.14 1.37
CA ALA A 418 -6.63 16.51 0.72
C ALA A 418 -5.56 16.18 1.75
N LEU A 419 -4.81 15.10 1.53
CA LEU A 419 -3.71 14.68 2.38
C LEU A 419 -2.57 14.12 1.54
N GLU A 420 -1.40 14.69 1.68
CA GLU A 420 -0.17 14.07 1.23
C GLU A 420 0.36 13.16 2.34
N VAL A 421 0.44 11.84 2.05
CA VAL A 421 0.64 10.82 3.09
C VAL A 421 2.06 10.80 3.63
N ARG A 422 3.08 11.02 2.77
CA ARG A 422 4.47 10.80 3.14
C ARG A 422 5.02 11.85 4.10
N HIS A 423 4.71 13.13 3.86
CA HIS A 423 5.31 14.26 4.58
C HIS A 423 4.31 14.98 5.48
N PHE A 424 3.06 15.19 5.00
CA PHE A 424 2.06 15.94 5.75
C PHE A 424 1.31 15.09 6.76
N LEU A 425 1.02 13.82 6.50
CA LEU A 425 0.36 12.98 7.51
C LEU A 425 1.15 12.94 8.82
N PRO A 426 2.48 12.69 8.83
CA PRO A 426 3.26 12.75 10.07
C PRO A 426 3.18 14.11 10.79
N ILE A 427 3.18 15.22 10.04
CA ILE A 427 3.02 16.56 10.62
C ILE A 427 1.65 16.70 11.27
N ASN A 428 0.57 16.32 10.56
CA ASN A 428 -0.79 16.43 11.08
C ASN A 428 -1.05 15.51 12.29
N LEU A 429 -0.39 14.35 12.36
CA LEU A 429 -0.40 13.50 13.56
C LEU A 429 0.27 14.20 14.74
N CYS A 430 1.44 14.83 14.53
CA CYS A 430 2.11 15.64 15.54
C CYS A 430 1.26 16.86 15.96
N GLU A 431 0.60 17.54 15.03
CA GLU A 431 -0.33 18.64 15.36
C GLU A 431 -1.48 18.17 16.25
N THR A 432 -2.07 17.00 15.89
CA THR A 432 -3.16 16.41 16.69
C THR A 432 -2.69 16.06 18.11
N TYR A 433 -1.45 15.54 18.23
CA TYR A 433 -0.83 15.33 19.54
C TYR A 433 -0.65 16.65 20.31
N LEU A 434 -0.14 17.71 19.68
CA LEU A 434 0.03 19.01 20.34
C LEU A 434 -1.32 19.58 20.82
N MET A 435 -2.39 19.39 20.05
CA MET A 435 -3.75 19.76 20.45
C MET A 435 -4.22 18.93 21.65
N ALA A 436 -4.05 17.62 21.63
CA ALA A 436 -4.41 16.73 22.75
C ALA A 436 -3.62 17.10 24.02
N LYS A 437 -2.33 17.38 23.90
CA LYS A 437 -1.46 17.81 25.00
C LYS A 437 -1.95 19.12 25.61
N LYS A 438 -2.30 20.09 24.78
CA LYS A 438 -2.84 21.38 25.23
C LYS A 438 -4.14 21.21 26.02
N LEU A 439 -5.02 20.31 25.59
CA LEU A 439 -6.24 19.98 26.31
C LEU A 439 -5.94 19.24 27.62
N LYS A 440 -5.01 18.28 27.64
CA LYS A 440 -4.62 17.53 28.85
C LYS A 440 -3.99 18.42 29.92
N GLU A 441 -3.25 19.44 29.55
CA GLU A 441 -2.69 20.43 30.51
C GLU A 441 -3.77 21.12 31.36
N LYS A 442 -4.99 21.23 30.82
CA LYS A 442 -6.14 21.89 31.50
C LYS A 442 -7.23 20.91 31.96
N ILE A 443 -7.28 19.73 31.41
CA ILE A 443 -8.21 18.64 31.71
C ILE A 443 -7.38 17.41 32.07
N SER A 444 -6.86 17.38 33.29
CA SER A 444 -5.90 16.36 33.76
C SER A 444 -6.46 14.94 33.83
N THR A 445 -7.78 14.77 33.76
CA THR A 445 -8.46 13.47 33.77
C THR A 445 -8.29 12.69 32.46
N ILE A 446 -7.82 13.30 31.35
CA ILE A 446 -7.59 12.62 30.08
C ILE A 446 -6.54 11.51 30.26
N GLN A 447 -6.95 10.26 30.05
CA GLN A 447 -6.11 9.07 30.11
C GLN A 447 -5.92 8.42 28.76
N LYS A 448 -6.94 8.48 27.89
CA LYS A 448 -6.96 7.87 26.57
C LYS A 448 -7.27 8.91 25.49
N VAL A 449 -6.73 8.66 24.31
CA VAL A 449 -6.99 9.49 23.13
C VAL A 449 -7.40 8.58 21.97
N THR A 450 -8.52 8.93 21.35
CA THR A 450 -8.94 8.35 20.07
C THR A 450 -8.80 9.44 19.01
N VAL A 451 -7.95 9.21 18.03
CA VAL A 451 -7.76 10.11 16.89
C VAL A 451 -8.39 9.48 15.64
N CYS A 452 -9.24 10.23 14.95
CA CYS A 452 -9.88 9.78 13.73
C CYS A 452 -9.72 10.84 12.64
N PHE A 453 -9.24 10.42 11.47
CA PHE A 453 -9.16 11.27 10.28
C PHE A 453 -10.16 10.81 9.23
N PHE A 454 -10.85 11.78 8.63
CA PHE A 454 -11.66 11.61 7.44
C PHE A 454 -11.05 12.49 6.35
N VAL A 455 -10.54 11.84 5.30
CA VAL A 455 -9.82 12.52 4.23
C VAL A 455 -10.53 12.24 2.91
N PHE A 456 -11.01 13.30 2.24
CA PHE A 456 -11.70 13.13 0.95
C PHE A 456 -10.77 12.55 -0.11
N ARG A 457 -9.49 12.98 -0.14
CA ARG A 457 -8.50 12.51 -1.10
C ARG A 457 -7.12 12.44 -0.45
N ALA A 458 -6.54 11.25 -0.37
CA ALA A 458 -5.16 11.06 0.06
C ALA A 458 -4.32 10.47 -1.07
N GLU A 459 -3.05 10.89 -1.15
CA GLU A 459 -2.10 10.45 -2.17
C GLU A 459 -0.67 10.64 -1.67
N GLN A 460 0.28 9.90 -2.22
CA GLN A 460 1.69 10.19 -2.05
C GLN A 460 2.19 11.01 -3.24
N LYS A 461 2.73 12.19 -2.97
CA LYS A 461 3.43 13.00 -3.99
C LYS A 461 4.90 13.08 -3.61
N SER A 462 5.79 12.82 -4.54
CA SER A 462 7.25 12.79 -4.27
C SER A 462 7.82 14.15 -3.87
N ASN A 463 7.11 15.25 -4.16
CA ASN A 463 7.60 16.62 -4.01
C ASN A 463 6.63 17.53 -3.22
N TYR A 464 5.79 16.97 -2.37
CA TYR A 464 4.93 17.74 -1.48
C TYR A 464 5.64 17.95 -0.13
N GLY A 465 6.52 18.91 -0.09
CA GLY A 465 7.09 19.39 1.18
C GLY A 465 6.19 20.43 1.84
N CYS A 466 6.61 20.78 3.03
CA CYS A 466 5.98 21.85 3.81
C CYS A 466 6.10 23.16 3.06
N TYR A 467 5.18 23.71 2.38
CA TYR A 467 5.14 25.03 1.72
C TYR A 467 6.06 26.11 2.35
N ARG A 468 7.34 25.76 2.50
CA ARG A 468 8.36 26.60 3.12
C ARG A 468 8.89 27.60 2.11
N LYS A 469 9.06 28.81 2.57
CA LYS A 469 9.76 29.83 1.81
C LYS A 469 11.27 29.60 1.92
N ALA A 470 11.95 29.62 0.79
CA ALA A 470 13.41 29.75 0.79
C ALA A 470 13.81 31.15 1.27
N LYS A 471 15.03 31.33 1.75
CA LYS A 471 15.47 32.64 2.24
C LYS A 471 15.35 33.74 1.19
N ILE A 472 15.54 33.41 -0.09
CA ILE A 472 15.39 34.38 -1.19
C ILE A 472 13.95 34.85 -1.34
N ASP A 473 12.95 34.01 -1.03
CA ASP A 473 11.53 34.38 -1.10
C ASP A 473 11.14 35.47 -0.07
N LEU A 474 11.94 35.59 1.00
CA LEU A 474 11.74 36.53 2.10
C LEU A 474 12.44 37.89 1.87
N LEU A 475 13.32 37.96 0.86
CA LEU A 475 14.07 39.18 0.63
C LEU A 475 13.24 40.25 -0.08
N SER A 476 13.26 41.45 0.49
CA SER A 476 12.71 42.62 -0.17
C SER A 476 13.57 43.02 -1.36
N GLU A 477 12.98 43.77 -2.28
CA GLU A 477 13.71 44.39 -3.40
C GLU A 477 14.93 45.18 -2.91
N SER A 478 14.76 46.00 -1.87
CA SER A 478 15.85 46.81 -1.29
C SER A 478 16.99 45.98 -0.71
N ALA A 479 16.71 44.80 -0.15
CA ALA A 479 17.74 43.88 0.34
C ALA A 479 18.55 43.28 -0.81
N LEU A 480 17.90 42.91 -1.93
CA LEU A 480 18.57 42.45 -3.14
C LEU A 480 19.37 43.55 -3.83
N CYS A 481 18.84 44.78 -3.93
CA CYS A 481 19.55 45.94 -4.43
C CYS A 481 20.82 46.19 -3.63
N LYS A 482 20.76 46.15 -2.29
CA LYS A 482 21.92 46.29 -1.42
C LYS A 482 23.00 45.25 -1.69
N LYS A 483 22.60 43.98 -1.88
CA LYS A 483 23.56 42.90 -2.17
C LYS A 483 24.24 43.10 -3.53
N LEU A 484 23.48 43.45 -4.55
CA LEU A 484 24.02 43.69 -5.90
C LEU A 484 24.94 44.93 -5.94
N SER A 485 24.55 46.05 -5.30
CA SER A 485 25.39 47.25 -5.22
C SER A 485 26.72 47.02 -4.46
N GLN A 486 26.70 46.08 -3.50
CA GLN A 486 27.90 45.63 -2.77
C GLN A 486 28.68 44.51 -3.49
N ARG A 487 28.25 44.09 -4.66
CA ARG A 487 28.81 42.94 -5.41
C ARG A 487 28.85 41.64 -4.60
N ASP A 488 27.89 41.47 -3.67
CA ASP A 488 27.77 40.26 -2.84
C ASP A 488 27.13 39.08 -3.65
N PHE A 489 27.74 38.78 -4.80
CA PHE A 489 27.32 37.69 -5.69
C PHE A 489 27.40 36.31 -5.02
N PRO A 490 28.40 36.02 -4.15
CA PRO A 490 28.42 34.75 -3.45
C PRO A 490 27.13 34.48 -2.62
N THR A 491 26.63 35.50 -1.92
CA THR A 491 25.38 35.35 -1.16
C THR A 491 24.18 35.13 -2.08
N ILE A 492 24.11 35.83 -3.22
CA ILE A 492 23.01 35.61 -4.19
C ILE A 492 23.06 34.19 -4.75
N LYS A 493 24.25 33.67 -5.08
CA LYS A 493 24.41 32.28 -5.51
C LYS A 493 23.92 31.27 -4.47
N ILE A 494 24.32 31.47 -3.20
CA ILE A 494 23.89 30.61 -2.09
C ILE A 494 22.34 30.61 -1.95
N LEU A 495 21.71 31.77 -2.03
CA LEU A 495 20.26 31.92 -1.94
C LEU A 495 19.54 31.24 -3.11
N LEU A 496 20.05 31.38 -4.32
CA LEU A 496 19.52 30.72 -5.51
C LEU A 496 19.75 29.20 -5.45
N GLN A 497 20.91 28.76 -4.93
CA GLN A 497 21.21 27.34 -4.74
C GLN A 497 20.26 26.70 -3.73
N GLU A 498 20.04 27.36 -2.57
CA GLU A 498 19.05 26.93 -1.57
C GLU A 498 17.67 26.76 -2.21
N LYS A 499 17.22 27.74 -3.00
CA LYS A 499 15.94 27.67 -3.73
C LYS A 499 15.87 26.50 -4.71
N THR A 500 16.98 26.17 -5.34
CA THR A 500 17.09 25.07 -6.31
C THR A 500 17.04 23.70 -5.61
N GLU A 501 17.59 23.59 -4.41
CA GLU A 501 17.66 22.36 -3.62
C GLU A 501 16.38 22.09 -2.82
N MET A 502 15.63 23.14 -2.51
CA MET A 502 14.33 23.03 -1.83
C MET A 502 13.23 22.70 -2.84
N ALA A 503 13.05 21.42 -3.15
CA ALA A 503 12.01 20.93 -4.07
C ALA A 503 10.58 21.35 -3.67
N ASP A 504 10.37 21.76 -2.42
CA ASP A 504 9.11 21.96 -1.75
C ASP A 504 8.75 23.42 -1.50
N THR A 505 9.49 24.35 -2.11
CA THR A 505 9.27 25.77 -1.84
C THR A 505 7.96 26.25 -2.45
N VAL A 506 7.34 27.22 -1.77
CA VAL A 506 6.22 27.98 -2.28
C VAL A 506 6.52 28.51 -3.68
N VAL A 507 5.56 28.37 -4.59
CA VAL A 507 5.62 28.99 -5.92
C VAL A 507 5.21 30.45 -5.78
N ASP A 508 6.19 31.32 -5.50
CA ASP A 508 6.00 32.77 -5.44
C ASP A 508 6.90 33.44 -6.49
N LYS A 509 6.35 34.31 -7.30
CA LYS A 509 7.07 35.04 -8.36
C LYS A 509 7.73 36.32 -7.84
N LYS A 510 7.28 36.82 -6.69
CA LYS A 510 7.65 38.14 -6.19
C LYS A 510 9.17 38.29 -6.00
N TRP A 511 9.82 37.26 -5.44
CA TRP A 511 11.27 37.29 -5.23
C TRP A 511 12.06 37.40 -6.54
N LEU A 512 11.60 36.71 -7.60
CA LEU A 512 12.27 36.71 -8.90
C LEU A 512 12.05 38.04 -9.63
N GLN A 513 10.84 38.65 -9.48
CA GLN A 513 10.57 39.99 -9.94
C GLN A 513 11.39 41.04 -9.18
N ASN A 514 11.57 40.87 -7.87
CA ASN A 514 12.45 41.73 -7.07
C ASN A 514 13.89 41.59 -7.53
N LEU A 515 14.34 40.37 -7.83
CA LEU A 515 15.71 40.14 -8.36
C LEU A 515 15.88 40.79 -9.74
N GLU A 516 14.88 40.66 -10.63
CA GLU A 516 14.89 41.33 -11.95
C GLU A 516 15.10 42.83 -11.81
N ARG A 517 14.31 43.51 -10.97
CA ARG A 517 14.41 44.96 -10.75
C ARG A 517 15.74 45.34 -10.16
N ALA A 518 16.20 44.58 -9.16
CA ALA A 518 17.51 44.82 -8.55
C ALA A 518 18.67 44.67 -9.55
N VAL A 519 18.59 43.68 -10.46
CA VAL A 519 19.57 43.49 -11.55
C VAL A 519 19.50 44.63 -12.55
N LEU A 520 18.31 45.06 -12.93
CA LEU A 520 18.12 46.22 -13.84
C LEU A 520 18.79 47.48 -13.30
N GLU A 521 18.72 47.71 -12.00
CA GLU A 521 19.15 48.94 -11.37
C GLU A 521 20.63 48.90 -10.93
N PHE A 522 21.09 47.78 -10.32
CA PHE A 522 22.38 47.72 -9.61
C PHE A 522 23.38 46.69 -10.14
N TYR A 523 23.07 45.93 -11.20
CA TYR A 523 24.00 44.96 -11.76
C TYR A 523 24.77 45.58 -12.93
N GLU A 524 26.08 45.76 -12.78
CA GLU A 524 26.94 46.50 -13.71
C GLU A 524 27.95 45.61 -14.48
N GLU A 525 27.75 44.28 -14.47
CA GLU A 525 28.64 43.35 -15.18
C GLU A 525 28.27 43.26 -16.68
N ASP A 526 29.24 42.91 -17.52
CA ASP A 526 29.10 42.86 -18.98
C ASP A 526 28.01 41.88 -19.46
N ASN A 527 27.68 40.88 -18.65
CA ASN A 527 26.67 39.85 -18.95
C ASN A 527 25.26 40.17 -18.41
N LYS A 528 24.96 41.43 -18.11
CA LYS A 528 23.68 41.90 -17.56
C LYS A 528 22.47 41.42 -18.38
N ASP A 529 22.57 41.54 -19.70
CA ASP A 529 21.49 41.13 -20.60
C ASP A 529 21.23 39.62 -20.55
N ASP A 530 22.27 38.81 -20.40
CA ASP A 530 22.17 37.35 -20.25
C ASP A 530 21.52 36.98 -18.93
N VAL A 531 21.86 37.65 -17.83
CA VAL A 531 21.24 37.47 -16.51
C VAL A 531 19.76 37.81 -16.57
N LEU A 532 19.38 38.97 -17.13
CA LEU A 532 17.98 39.39 -17.29
C LEU A 532 17.19 38.42 -18.16
N ARG A 533 17.74 37.98 -19.27
CA ARG A 533 17.11 36.98 -20.16
C ARG A 533 16.84 35.68 -19.39
N LYS A 534 17.79 35.24 -18.56
CA LYS A 534 17.64 34.01 -17.77
C LYS A 534 16.63 34.18 -16.63
N ILE A 535 16.55 35.33 -15.98
CA ILE A 535 15.51 35.65 -14.99
C ILE A 535 14.13 35.61 -15.64
N ASN A 536 13.95 36.24 -16.81
CA ASN A 536 12.69 36.24 -17.53
C ASN A 536 12.26 34.84 -17.99
N GLN A 537 13.22 34.02 -18.44
CA GLN A 537 12.98 32.60 -18.71
C GLN A 537 12.51 31.86 -17.46
N SER A 538 13.15 32.10 -16.32
CA SER A 538 12.80 31.48 -15.04
C SER A 538 11.40 31.93 -14.56
N LEU A 539 11.03 33.19 -14.74
CA LEU A 539 9.68 33.73 -14.45
C LEU A 539 8.60 33.03 -15.30
N TYR A 540 8.88 32.82 -16.58
CA TYR A 540 7.97 32.08 -17.46
C TYR A 540 7.78 30.63 -16.98
N LEU A 541 8.88 29.93 -16.66
CA LEU A 541 8.85 28.56 -16.16
C LEU A 541 8.14 28.45 -14.80
N LEU A 542 8.39 29.42 -13.91
CA LEU A 542 7.72 29.49 -12.61
C LEU A 542 6.21 29.70 -12.77
N THR A 543 5.78 30.49 -13.74
CA THR A 543 4.36 30.68 -14.08
C THR A 543 3.72 29.37 -14.61
N THR A 544 4.48 28.62 -15.40
CA THR A 544 4.01 27.32 -15.92
C THR A 544 3.94 26.29 -14.81
N LEU A 545 4.91 26.27 -13.90
CA LEU A 545 4.93 25.41 -12.71
C LEU A 545 3.77 25.74 -11.77
N GLU A 546 3.48 27.02 -11.53
CA GLU A 546 2.31 27.46 -10.75
C GLU A 546 1.01 26.86 -11.32
N LYS A 547 0.81 26.99 -12.63
CA LYS A 547 -0.35 26.41 -13.31
C LYS A 547 -0.39 24.88 -13.20
N ALA A 548 0.77 24.22 -13.34
CA ALA A 548 0.84 22.77 -13.22
C ALA A 548 0.50 22.29 -11.81
N ARG A 549 1.00 22.96 -10.76
CA ARG A 549 0.72 22.60 -9.37
C ARG A 549 -0.73 22.84 -8.96
N PHE A 550 -1.36 23.91 -9.43
CA PHE A 550 -2.69 24.33 -8.98
C PHE A 550 -3.85 23.92 -9.90
N HIS A 551 -3.57 23.63 -11.17
CA HIS A 551 -4.62 23.37 -12.16
C HIS A 551 -4.48 22.00 -12.85
N CYS A 552 -3.46 21.20 -12.52
CA CYS A 552 -3.21 19.93 -13.18
C CYS A 552 -3.14 18.80 -12.15
N SER A 553 -3.96 17.77 -12.35
CA SER A 553 -3.90 16.52 -11.60
C SER A 553 -2.80 15.57 -12.09
N ASP A 554 -2.12 15.92 -13.19
CA ASP A 554 -1.04 15.14 -13.76
C ASP A 554 0.28 15.44 -13.05
N TYR A 555 0.68 14.51 -12.21
CA TYR A 555 1.91 14.57 -11.44
C TYR A 555 3.17 14.60 -12.32
N SER A 556 3.19 13.81 -13.41
CA SER A 556 4.36 13.74 -14.31
C SER A 556 4.65 15.10 -14.95
N ARG A 557 3.60 15.85 -15.27
CA ARG A 557 3.70 17.22 -15.79
C ARG A 557 4.25 18.19 -14.75
N THR A 558 3.78 18.11 -13.51
CA THR A 558 4.28 18.95 -12.41
C THR A 558 5.77 18.71 -12.18
N GLN A 559 6.19 17.46 -12.10
CA GLN A 559 7.60 17.07 -11.93
C GLN A 559 8.47 17.53 -13.11
N SER A 560 7.96 17.44 -14.32
CA SER A 560 8.66 17.95 -15.51
C SER A 560 8.90 19.45 -15.44
N GLU A 561 7.89 20.23 -15.05
CA GLU A 561 8.02 21.71 -14.92
C GLU A 561 8.92 22.11 -13.74
N GLU A 562 8.89 21.39 -12.62
CA GLU A 562 9.83 21.56 -11.50
C GLU A 562 11.28 21.34 -11.94
N THR A 563 11.52 20.28 -12.69
CA THR A 563 12.85 19.97 -13.22
C THR A 563 13.33 21.07 -14.17
N ARG A 564 12.48 21.54 -15.08
CA ARG A 564 12.79 22.61 -16.03
C ARG A 564 13.11 23.92 -15.31
N PHE A 565 12.34 24.28 -14.29
CA PHE A 565 12.58 25.47 -13.47
C PHE A 565 13.89 25.35 -12.69
N SER A 566 14.16 24.21 -12.04
CA SER A 566 15.40 23.94 -11.32
C SER A 566 16.63 24.04 -12.23
N VAL A 567 16.55 23.52 -13.46
CA VAL A 567 17.63 23.65 -14.45
C VAL A 567 17.87 25.11 -14.82
N ALA A 568 16.79 25.89 -15.05
CA ALA A 568 16.92 27.31 -15.39
C ALA A 568 17.59 28.12 -14.26
N LEU A 569 17.24 27.82 -12.99
CA LEU A 569 17.90 28.45 -11.84
C LEU A 569 19.39 28.08 -11.74
N LYS A 570 19.75 26.81 -11.98
CA LYS A 570 21.17 26.39 -12.01
C LYS A 570 21.97 27.10 -13.11
N GLU A 571 21.34 27.37 -14.24
CA GLU A 571 21.96 28.17 -15.31
C GLU A 571 22.07 29.64 -14.92
N LEU A 572 21.06 30.21 -14.26
CA LEU A 572 21.13 31.58 -13.73
C LEU A 572 22.26 31.75 -12.72
N ILE A 573 22.43 30.78 -11.80
CA ILE A 573 23.52 30.79 -10.80
C ILE A 573 24.91 30.90 -11.47
N LYS A 574 25.11 30.25 -12.61
CA LYS A 574 26.37 30.26 -13.34
C LYS A 574 26.69 31.61 -13.97
N LEU A 575 25.70 32.45 -14.22
CA LEU A 575 25.87 33.77 -14.83
C LEU A 575 26.34 34.83 -13.84
N PHE A 576 26.11 34.65 -12.55
CA PHE A 576 26.68 35.54 -11.55
C PHE A 576 28.17 35.26 -11.38
N PRO A 577 29.00 36.30 -11.21
CA PRO A 577 30.48 36.18 -11.02
C PRO A 577 30.90 35.31 -9.84
#